data_6087aee80d3c95dfc42de4faf00e73aa
#
_entry.id   6087aee80d3c95dfc42de4faf00e73aa
#
_cell.length_a   1.000
_cell.length_b   1.000
_cell.length_c   1.000
_cell.angle_alpha   90.00
_cell.angle_beta   90.00
_cell.angle_gamma   90.00
#
_symmetry.space_group_name_H-M   'P 1'
#
loop_
_entity.id
_entity.type
_entity.pdbx_description
1 polymer ?
#
loop_
_entity_poly.entity_id
_entity_poly.type
_entity_poly.pdbx_seq_one_letter_code
_entity_poly.pdbx_strand_id
1 'polypeptide(L)'
;MAARAPNKEKIRDSLLEQLWKKGAKIEVFEDLIFDYMSLYDVKQNLKKDIKNRGVSYKTKSANGYDIEKQNQSVKDLVMVSKQMLLILEKLGLTTDEVVQDNDDEEL
;
A
#
# COMPACT_ATOMS: atom_id res chain seq x y z
N MET A 1 -23.78 2.10 -1.23
CA MET A 1 -22.80 2.01 -2.32
C MET A 1 -21.47 1.50 -1.80
N ALA A 2 -20.92 0.49 -2.43
CA ALA A 2 -19.65 -0.06 -1.97
C ALA A 2 -18.54 0.97 -2.11
N ALA A 3 -17.68 1.03 -1.10
CA ALA A 3 -16.51 1.88 -1.15
C ALA A 3 -15.57 1.40 -2.27
N ARG A 4 -15.14 2.31 -3.10
CA ARG A 4 -14.17 2.00 -4.15
C ARG A 4 -12.76 2.22 -3.61
N ALA A 5 -11.84 1.35 -4.03
CA ALA A 5 -10.43 1.60 -3.79
C ALA A 5 -10.05 2.93 -4.44
N PRO A 6 -9.22 3.75 -3.79
CA PRO A 6 -8.76 4.98 -4.39
C PRO A 6 -8.03 4.71 -5.70
N ASN A 7 -8.17 5.64 -6.64
CA ASN A 7 -7.47 5.55 -7.90
C ASN A 7 -5.97 5.74 -7.66
N LYS A 8 -5.16 4.85 -8.24
CA LYS A 8 -3.70 4.88 -8.10
C LYS A 8 -3.11 6.24 -8.50
N GLU A 9 -3.56 6.79 -9.62
CA GLU A 9 -3.05 8.06 -10.11
C GLU A 9 -3.41 9.21 -9.18
N LYS A 10 -4.60 9.18 -8.60
CA LYS A 10 -5.02 10.19 -7.62
C LYS A 10 -4.19 10.11 -6.35
N ILE A 11 -3.83 8.91 -5.92
CA ILE A 11 -2.93 8.74 -4.78
C ILE A 11 -1.57 9.38 -5.08
N ARG A 12 -1.00 9.07 -6.25
CA ARG A 12 0.27 9.64 -6.66
C ARG A 12 0.21 11.16 -6.71
N ASP A 13 -0.82 11.71 -7.35
CA ASP A 13 -0.96 13.15 -7.49
C ASP A 13 -1.13 13.84 -6.14
N SER A 14 -1.87 13.21 -5.24
CA SER A 14 -2.04 13.72 -3.87
C SER A 14 -0.71 13.77 -3.12
N LEU A 15 0.11 12.73 -3.24
CA LEU A 15 1.42 12.70 -2.59
C LEU A 15 2.35 13.78 -3.15
N LEU A 16 2.37 13.94 -4.46
CA LEU A 16 3.17 14.97 -5.11
C LEU A 16 2.71 16.37 -4.69
N GLU A 17 1.42 16.60 -4.62
CA GLU A 17 0.88 17.88 -4.20
C GLU A 17 1.22 18.19 -2.75
N GLN A 18 1.08 17.23 -1.86
CA GLN A 18 1.43 17.41 -0.45
C GLN A 18 2.91 17.72 -0.30
N LEU A 19 3.75 17.02 -1.05
CA LEU A 19 5.18 17.24 -1.03
C LEU A 19 5.52 18.65 -1.54
N TRP A 20 4.87 19.09 -2.60
CA TRP A 20 5.05 20.42 -3.14
C TRP A 20 4.64 21.49 -2.14
N LYS A 21 3.49 21.34 -1.49
CA LYS A 21 3.04 22.29 -0.47
C LYS A 21 4.02 22.47 0.66
N LYS A 22 4.78 21.43 0.97
CA LYS A 22 5.83 21.47 1.99
C LYS A 22 7.11 22.14 1.49
N GLY A 23 7.17 22.51 0.22
CA GLY A 23 8.36 23.12 -0.36
C GLY A 23 9.52 22.16 -0.56
N ALA A 24 9.24 20.86 -0.53
CA ALA A 24 10.25 19.81 -0.59
C ALA A 24 10.25 19.09 -1.94
N LYS A 25 10.02 19.83 -3.02
CA LYS A 25 10.02 19.23 -4.35
C LYS A 25 11.45 18.99 -4.83
N ILE A 26 12.07 17.98 -4.24
CA ILE A 26 13.42 17.54 -4.60
C ILE A 26 13.29 16.18 -5.28
N GLU A 27 14.09 15.95 -6.30
CA GLU A 27 14.05 14.72 -7.10
C GLU A 27 14.13 13.45 -6.26
N VAL A 28 14.91 13.47 -5.17
CA VAL A 28 15.03 12.32 -4.27
C VAL A 28 13.67 11.99 -3.62
N PHE A 29 12.92 13.01 -3.20
CA PHE A 29 11.62 12.79 -2.61
C PHE A 29 10.59 12.34 -3.65
N GLU A 30 10.68 12.85 -4.86
CA GLU A 30 9.84 12.37 -5.95
C GLU A 30 10.09 10.90 -6.25
N ASP A 31 11.36 10.49 -6.23
CA ASP A 31 11.74 9.10 -6.43
C ASP A 31 11.14 8.19 -5.34
N LEU A 32 11.11 8.64 -4.09
CA LEU A 32 10.44 7.90 -3.01
C LEU A 32 8.95 7.74 -3.26
N ILE A 33 8.31 8.73 -3.86
CA ILE A 33 6.90 8.61 -4.25
C ILE A 33 6.72 7.55 -5.32
N PHE A 34 7.61 7.50 -6.31
CA PHE A 34 7.56 6.44 -7.32
C PHE A 34 7.76 5.06 -6.70
N ASP A 35 8.67 4.94 -5.73
CA ASP A 35 8.83 3.69 -4.99
C ASP A 35 7.55 3.31 -4.25
N TYR A 36 6.91 4.28 -3.61
CA TYR A 36 5.62 4.06 -2.95
C TYR A 36 4.59 3.52 -3.94
N MET A 37 4.52 4.11 -5.12
CA MET A 37 3.55 3.68 -6.13
C MET A 37 3.86 2.28 -6.68
N SER A 38 5.13 1.91 -6.79
CA SER A 38 5.52 0.55 -7.17
C SER A 38 5.08 -0.45 -6.10
N LEU A 39 5.27 -0.11 -4.83
CA LEU A 39 4.80 -0.95 -3.73
C LEU A 39 3.27 -1.01 -3.69
N TYR A 40 2.61 0.07 -4.08
CA TYR A 40 1.15 0.06 -4.20
C TYR A 40 0.68 -1.04 -5.17
N ASP A 41 1.32 -1.17 -6.31
CA ASP A 41 0.99 -2.21 -7.28
C ASP A 41 1.22 -3.60 -6.70
N VAL A 42 2.34 -3.81 -6.01
CA VAL A 42 2.63 -5.08 -5.33
C VAL A 42 1.55 -5.38 -4.30
N LYS A 43 1.16 -4.38 -3.52
CA LYS A 43 0.12 -4.52 -2.51
C LYS A 43 -1.21 -4.98 -3.13
N GLN A 44 -1.60 -4.37 -4.25
CA GLN A 44 -2.84 -4.76 -4.91
C GLN A 44 -2.78 -6.20 -5.42
N ASN A 45 -1.65 -6.61 -5.97
CA ASN A 45 -1.46 -7.99 -6.43
C ASN A 45 -1.51 -8.99 -5.29
N LEU A 46 -0.92 -8.66 -4.14
CA LEU A 46 -0.98 -9.50 -2.95
C LEU A 46 -2.41 -9.64 -2.44
N LYS A 47 -3.16 -8.56 -2.43
CA LYS A 47 -4.57 -8.60 -2.04
C LYS A 47 -5.39 -9.48 -2.95
N LYS A 48 -5.15 -9.43 -4.25
CA LYS A 48 -5.82 -10.30 -5.22
C LYS A 48 -5.51 -11.76 -4.97
N ASP A 49 -4.23 -12.06 -4.71
CA ASP A 49 -3.81 -13.42 -4.41
C ASP A 49 -4.48 -13.96 -3.16
N ILE A 50 -4.54 -13.16 -2.09
CA ILE A 50 -5.19 -13.54 -0.84
C ILE A 50 -6.68 -13.78 -1.07
N LYS A 51 -7.31 -12.93 -1.87
CA LYS A 51 -8.73 -13.09 -2.20
C LYS A 51 -8.99 -14.39 -2.96
N ASN A 52 -8.09 -14.75 -3.86
CA ASN A 52 -8.25 -15.94 -4.70
C ASN A 52 -7.89 -17.23 -4.00
N ARG A 53 -6.78 -17.26 -3.27
CA ARG A 53 -6.30 -18.48 -2.59
C ARG A 53 -6.69 -18.54 -1.12
N GLY A 54 -7.06 -17.41 -0.51
CA GLY A 54 -7.33 -17.34 0.92
C GLY A 54 -6.06 -17.19 1.74
N VAL A 55 -6.22 -17.17 3.07
CA VAL A 55 -5.09 -17.03 4.01
C VAL A 55 -4.30 -18.34 4.15
N SER A 56 -4.93 -19.45 3.79
CA SER A 56 -4.27 -20.75 3.73
C SER A 56 -4.88 -21.56 2.58
N TYR A 57 -4.17 -22.54 2.13
CA TYR A 57 -4.63 -23.41 1.03
C TYR A 57 -4.10 -24.81 1.20
N LYS A 58 -4.80 -25.76 0.60
CA LYS A 58 -4.41 -27.18 0.63
C LYS A 58 -3.49 -27.49 -0.54
N THR A 59 -2.43 -28.23 -0.26
CA THR A 59 -1.49 -28.68 -1.27
C THR A 59 -0.93 -30.04 -0.86
N LYS A 60 -0.06 -30.58 -1.67
CA LYS A 60 0.58 -31.86 -1.38
C LYS A 60 2.03 -31.63 -0.95
N SER A 61 2.43 -32.35 0.10
CA SER A 61 3.84 -32.36 0.52
C SER A 61 4.71 -33.11 -0.49
N ALA A 62 6.02 -33.01 -0.32
CA ALA A 62 6.97 -33.73 -1.15
C ALA A 62 6.71 -35.25 -1.16
N ASN A 63 6.16 -35.78 -0.05
CA ASN A 63 5.84 -37.19 0.08
C ASN A 63 4.42 -37.56 -0.38
N GLY A 64 3.68 -36.58 -0.94
CA GLY A 64 2.35 -36.81 -1.48
C GLY A 64 1.23 -36.73 -0.46
N TYR A 65 1.49 -36.34 0.78
CA TYR A 65 0.46 -36.17 1.79
C TYR A 65 -0.23 -34.83 1.65
N ASP A 66 -1.53 -34.78 1.96
CA ASP A 66 -2.27 -33.56 1.99
C ASP A 66 -1.80 -32.71 3.16
N ILE A 67 -1.44 -31.46 2.88
CA ILE A 67 -1.06 -30.50 3.89
C ILE A 67 -1.77 -29.18 3.65
N GLU A 68 -1.91 -28.39 4.71
CA GLU A 68 -2.43 -27.04 4.62
C GLU A 68 -1.26 -26.09 4.77
N LYS A 69 -1.13 -25.18 3.82
CA LYS A 69 -0.08 -24.15 3.82
C LYS A 69 -0.67 -22.78 4.02
N GLN A 70 0.01 -21.97 4.82
CA GLN A 70 -0.33 -20.58 4.93
C GLN A 70 0.07 -19.86 3.64
N ASN A 71 -0.78 -18.91 3.21
CA ASN A 71 -0.48 -18.12 2.04
C ASN A 71 0.58 -17.09 2.38
N GLN A 72 1.76 -17.20 1.78
CA GLN A 72 2.87 -16.29 2.00
C GLN A 72 2.49 -14.82 1.70
N SER A 73 1.54 -14.60 0.81
CA SER A 73 1.09 -13.25 0.45
C SER A 73 0.54 -12.47 1.65
N VAL A 74 0.04 -13.16 2.69
CA VAL A 74 -0.44 -12.48 3.91
C VAL A 74 0.73 -11.80 4.63
N LYS A 75 1.84 -12.50 4.80
CA LYS A 75 3.04 -11.93 5.41
C LYS A 75 3.67 -10.86 4.54
N ASP A 76 3.73 -11.11 3.24
CA ASP A 76 4.29 -10.17 2.29
C ASP A 76 3.48 -8.86 2.27
N LEU A 77 2.16 -8.96 2.38
CA LEU A 77 1.29 -7.80 2.43
C LEU A 77 1.61 -6.92 3.65
N VAL A 78 1.81 -7.54 4.80
CA VAL A 78 2.18 -6.81 6.03
C VAL A 78 3.52 -6.08 5.83
N MET A 79 4.51 -6.76 5.26
CA MET A 79 5.83 -6.17 5.01
C MET A 79 5.75 -5.01 4.03
N VAL A 80 5.02 -5.17 2.93
CA VAL A 80 4.83 -4.10 1.95
C VAL A 80 4.15 -2.90 2.58
N SER A 81 3.10 -3.13 3.37
CA SER A 81 2.38 -2.05 4.05
C SER A 81 3.29 -1.28 5.00
N LYS A 82 4.15 -1.98 5.73
CA LYS A 82 5.12 -1.33 6.61
C LYS A 82 6.11 -0.46 5.83
N GLN A 83 6.61 -0.97 4.71
CA GLN A 83 7.54 -0.22 3.88
C GLN A 83 6.89 1.04 3.31
N MET A 84 5.63 0.93 2.90
CA MET A 84 4.89 2.08 2.39
C MET A 84 4.73 3.16 3.48
N LEU A 85 4.42 2.75 4.71
CA LEU A 85 4.32 3.68 5.84
C LEU A 85 5.66 4.35 6.14
N LEU A 86 6.76 3.59 6.06
CA LEU A 86 8.10 4.15 6.28
C LEU A 86 8.43 5.22 5.23
N ILE A 87 8.05 5.00 3.98
CA ILE A 87 8.24 5.99 2.93
C ILE A 87 7.48 7.27 3.26
N LEU A 88 6.21 7.14 3.68
CA LEU A 88 5.41 8.30 4.06
C LEU A 88 6.04 9.07 5.22
N GLU A 89 6.58 8.37 6.20
CA GLU A 89 7.27 9.00 7.33
C GLU A 89 8.51 9.77 6.86
N LYS A 90 9.29 9.19 5.97
CA LYS A 90 10.48 9.84 5.42
C LYS A 90 10.15 11.08 4.61
N LEU A 91 9.00 11.07 3.95
CA LEU A 91 8.51 12.24 3.22
C LEU A 91 7.88 13.28 4.14
N GLY A 92 7.69 12.95 5.42
CA GLY A 92 7.00 13.82 6.36
C GLY A 92 5.50 13.91 6.12
N LEU A 93 4.93 12.91 5.42
CA LEU A 93 3.50 12.84 5.14
C LEU A 93 2.86 11.84 6.08
N THR A 94 1.70 12.19 6.63
CA THR A 94 0.98 11.32 7.55
C THR A 94 -0.48 11.26 7.16
N THR A 95 -1.12 10.15 7.54
CA THR A 95 -2.57 10.01 7.36
C THR A 95 -3.33 11.00 8.21
N ASP A 96 -2.78 11.41 9.34
CA ASP A 96 -3.40 12.39 10.23
C ASP A 96 -3.60 13.74 9.53
N GLU A 97 -2.60 14.19 8.78
CA GLU A 97 -2.70 15.43 8.01
C GLU A 97 -3.81 15.35 6.96
N VAL A 98 -3.94 14.20 6.31
CA VAL A 98 -4.98 13.98 5.30
C VAL A 98 -6.36 14.02 5.95
N VAL A 99 -6.52 13.39 7.11
CA VAL A 99 -7.78 13.37 7.85
C VAL A 99 -8.16 14.79 8.28
N GLN A 100 -7.20 15.58 8.76
CA GLN A 100 -7.45 16.97 9.15
C GLN A 100 -7.92 17.82 7.98
N ASP A 101 -7.28 17.66 6.82
CA ASP A 101 -7.69 18.38 5.61
C ASP A 101 -9.12 18.03 5.21
N ASN A 102 -9.49 16.75 5.29
CA ASN A 102 -10.85 16.31 5.00
C ASN A 102 -11.87 16.88 5.97
N ASP A 103 -11.54 16.90 7.26
CA ASP A 103 -12.40 17.47 8.29
C ASP A 103 -12.61 18.95 8.05
N ASP A 104 -11.57 19.68 7.68
CA ASP A 104 -11.67 21.10 7.38
C ASP A 104 -12.56 21.36 6.16
N GLU A 105 -12.50 20.51 5.15
CA GLU A 105 -13.33 20.62 3.97
C GLU A 105 -14.80 20.37 4.26
N GLU A 106 -15.11 19.52 5.19
CA GLU A 106 -16.48 19.17 5.57
C GLU A 106 -17.15 20.28 6.39
N LEU A 107 -16.37 21.13 6.99
CA LEU A 107 -16.87 22.23 7.80
C LEU A 107 -17.18 23.47 6.95
#